data_e0592d5751c2e086bcac0e156bf0f403
#
_entry.id   e0592d5751c2e086bcac0e156bf0f403
#
_cell.length_a   1.000
_cell.length_b   1.000
_cell.length_c   1.000
_cell.angle_alpha   90.00
_cell.angle_beta   90.00
_cell.angle_gamma   90.00
#
_symmetry.space_group_name_H-M   'P 1'
#
loop_
_entity.id
_entity.type
_entity.pdbx_description
1 polymer ?
#
loop_
_entity_poly.entity_id
_entity_poly.type
_entity_poly.pdbx_seq_one_letter_code
_entity_poly.pdbx_strand_id
1 'polypeptide(L)'
;IYGNMLVSNDLNGQCINCHSYQNYGTNNMQFHMRQAMGGTVIVNDGVAKKVNLKTDSTLSAGVYPSWHPTLKLIAYSTNLTGQAFHTKSSAKIDVQDTKSDIILYDIENNEVSNISAIDTELEVFPWWAPDGKTLYFCSAFFEYKDTVANETEMIDRYTDVKHNIYRKSFDPQNKTFGETELVFDAAKDSLSATLPRISPDGRYLLFALGEHGCFHIWHADADIYITDLQNMQTRKLENINSDQAESYHSWSSNGRWIIVSS
;
A
#
# COMPACT_ATOMS: atom_id res chain seq x y z
N ILE A 1 -18.59 -17.13 -17.09
CA ILE A 1 -17.96 -16.26 -18.10
C ILE A 1 -16.49 -16.64 -18.11
N TYR A 2 -16.06 -17.30 -19.17
CA TYR A 2 -14.64 -17.64 -19.35
C TYR A 2 -14.04 -16.54 -20.24
N GLY A 3 -13.32 -15.60 -19.60
CA GLY A 3 -12.47 -14.64 -20.33
C GLY A 3 -11.21 -15.32 -20.84
N ASN A 4 -10.54 -14.72 -21.79
CA ASN A 4 -9.20 -15.15 -22.18
C ASN A 4 -8.25 -14.95 -21.00
N MET A 5 -7.56 -16.03 -20.63
CA MET A 5 -6.58 -15.99 -19.55
C MET A 5 -5.28 -15.38 -20.09
N LEU A 6 -4.87 -14.23 -19.52
CA LEU A 6 -3.60 -13.61 -19.88
C LEU A 6 -2.40 -14.39 -19.33
N VAL A 7 -2.52 -14.83 -18.09
CA VAL A 7 -1.48 -15.61 -17.38
C VAL A 7 -2.14 -16.55 -16.38
N SER A 8 -1.55 -17.71 -16.15
CA SER A 8 -1.98 -18.68 -15.15
C SER A 8 -0.87 -19.01 -14.17
N ASN A 9 -1.20 -19.12 -12.90
CA ASN A 9 -0.28 -19.61 -11.85
C ASN A 9 0.07 -21.10 -12.04
N ASP A 10 -0.71 -21.84 -12.82
CA ASP A 10 -0.52 -23.27 -13.03
C ASP A 10 0.63 -23.59 -14.02
N LEU A 11 1.10 -22.59 -14.76
CA LEU A 11 2.15 -22.75 -15.75
C LEU A 11 3.52 -22.45 -15.16
N ASN A 12 4.38 -23.44 -15.08
CA ASN A 12 5.80 -23.33 -14.70
C ASN A 12 6.05 -22.70 -13.31
N GLY A 13 5.15 -22.87 -12.36
CA GLY A 13 5.31 -22.34 -11.01
C GLY A 13 5.27 -20.81 -10.92
N GLN A 14 4.61 -20.15 -11.85
CA GLN A 14 4.43 -18.69 -11.80
C GLN A 14 3.52 -18.28 -10.65
N CYS A 15 3.83 -17.14 -10.03
CA CYS A 15 2.98 -16.49 -9.05
C CYS A 15 2.54 -15.12 -9.56
N ILE A 16 1.25 -14.85 -9.52
CA ILE A 16 0.66 -13.56 -9.92
C ILE A 16 0.01 -12.95 -8.69
N ASN A 17 0.33 -11.71 -8.38
CA ASN A 17 -0.22 -10.97 -7.25
C ASN A 17 -0.27 -9.46 -7.51
N CYS A 18 -0.69 -8.69 -6.50
CA CYS A 18 -0.71 -7.22 -6.51
C CYS A 18 -1.46 -6.66 -7.72
N HIS A 19 -2.61 -7.25 -8.09
CA HIS A 19 -3.44 -6.68 -9.16
C HIS A 19 -4.13 -5.41 -8.69
N SER A 20 -4.25 -4.44 -9.58
CA SER A 20 -4.92 -3.16 -9.34
C SER A 20 -5.51 -2.62 -10.63
N TYR A 21 -6.62 -1.92 -10.53
CA TYR A 21 -7.38 -1.38 -11.65
C TYR A 21 -7.48 0.14 -11.56
N GLN A 22 -7.46 0.81 -12.70
CA GLN A 22 -7.71 2.25 -12.75
C GLN A 22 -9.21 2.51 -12.62
N ASN A 23 -9.59 3.27 -11.60
CA ASN A 23 -10.95 3.76 -11.40
C ASN A 23 -12.04 2.69 -11.61
N TYR A 24 -11.84 1.50 -11.03
CA TYR A 24 -12.75 0.35 -11.13
C TYR A 24 -12.97 -0.20 -12.56
N GLY A 25 -12.26 0.33 -13.55
CA GLY A 25 -12.37 -0.09 -14.95
C GLY A 25 -11.46 -1.27 -15.27
N THR A 26 -11.85 -2.11 -16.23
CA THR A 26 -11.10 -3.32 -16.62
C THR A 26 -10.13 -3.09 -17.77
N ASN A 27 -10.18 -1.92 -18.44
CA ASN A 27 -9.32 -1.62 -19.59
C ASN A 27 -7.89 -1.27 -19.19
N ASN A 28 -7.72 -0.74 -17.98
CA ASN A 28 -6.43 -0.39 -17.41
C ASN A 28 -6.23 -1.13 -16.10
N MET A 29 -5.25 -2.00 -16.08
CA MET A 29 -4.90 -2.77 -14.89
C MET A 29 -3.40 -3.05 -14.84
N GLN A 30 -2.92 -3.42 -13.69
CA GLN A 30 -1.59 -3.96 -13.54
C GLN A 30 -1.62 -5.18 -12.61
N PHE A 31 -0.63 -6.05 -12.77
CA PHE A 31 -0.34 -7.13 -11.85
C PHE A 31 1.15 -7.42 -11.83
N HIS A 32 1.60 -8.03 -10.76
CA HIS A 32 3.00 -8.41 -10.60
C HIS A 32 3.16 -9.92 -10.79
N MET A 33 4.14 -10.29 -11.60
CA MET A 33 4.55 -11.69 -11.80
C MET A 33 5.85 -11.94 -11.05
N ARG A 34 5.98 -13.11 -10.48
CA ARG A 34 7.19 -13.57 -9.78
C ARG A 34 7.84 -14.73 -10.53
N GLN A 35 9.02 -15.12 -10.07
CA GLN A 35 9.82 -16.25 -10.58
C GLN A 35 10.30 -16.03 -12.04
N ALA A 36 10.31 -17.08 -12.88
CA ALA A 36 10.94 -17.06 -14.19
C ALA A 36 10.41 -15.96 -15.14
N MET A 37 9.14 -15.57 -15.00
CA MET A 37 8.54 -14.49 -15.77
C MET A 37 8.44 -13.17 -14.98
N GLY A 38 9.19 -13.04 -13.88
CA GLY A 38 9.11 -11.92 -12.95
C GLY A 38 9.10 -10.54 -13.60
N GLY A 39 8.32 -9.61 -13.03
CA GLY A 39 8.16 -8.22 -13.45
C GLY A 39 6.73 -7.73 -13.31
N THR A 40 6.53 -6.44 -13.51
CA THR A 40 5.21 -5.82 -13.51
C THR A 40 4.64 -5.83 -14.92
N VAL A 41 3.41 -6.32 -15.08
CA VAL A 41 2.66 -6.24 -16.33
C VAL A 41 1.60 -5.16 -16.21
N ILE A 42 1.63 -4.21 -17.11
CA ILE A 42 0.64 -3.13 -17.21
C ILE A 42 -0.19 -3.37 -18.46
N VAL A 43 -1.50 -3.44 -18.29
CA VAL A 43 -2.47 -3.40 -19.37
C VAL A 43 -2.98 -1.97 -19.45
N ASN A 44 -2.69 -1.30 -20.56
CA ASN A 44 -3.13 0.06 -20.81
C ASN A 44 -3.93 0.08 -22.09
N ASP A 45 -5.21 0.47 -22.00
CA ASP A 45 -6.18 0.45 -23.13
C ASP A 45 -6.23 -0.92 -23.83
N GLY A 46 -6.18 -1.99 -23.05
CA GLY A 46 -6.23 -3.37 -23.55
C GLY A 46 -4.90 -3.93 -24.08
N VAL A 47 -3.82 -3.13 -24.09
CA VAL A 47 -2.50 -3.57 -24.53
C VAL A 47 -1.61 -3.89 -23.33
N ALA A 48 -1.16 -5.15 -23.23
CA ALA A 48 -0.29 -5.61 -22.16
C ALA A 48 1.19 -5.32 -22.47
N LYS A 49 1.90 -4.72 -21.52
CA LYS A 49 3.34 -4.48 -21.60
C LYS A 49 3.99 -4.88 -20.26
N LYS A 50 5.07 -5.65 -20.33
CA LYS A 50 5.92 -5.92 -19.16
C LYS A 50 6.90 -4.77 -19.00
N VAL A 51 6.99 -4.25 -17.77
CA VAL A 51 7.87 -3.14 -17.39
C VAL A 51 8.78 -3.54 -16.22
N ASN A 52 9.92 -2.88 -16.13
CA ASN A 52 10.82 -2.99 -14.99
C ASN A 52 10.73 -1.69 -14.18
N LEU A 53 10.24 -1.79 -12.96
CA LEU A 53 10.13 -0.64 -12.03
C LEU A 53 11.38 -0.52 -11.13
N LYS A 54 12.30 -1.49 -11.20
CA LYS A 54 13.56 -1.42 -10.46
C LYS A 54 14.55 -0.57 -11.23
N THR A 55 14.99 0.51 -10.62
CA THR A 55 16.02 1.43 -11.10
C THR A 55 17.13 1.56 -10.05
N ASP A 56 18.18 2.31 -10.34
CA ASP A 56 19.26 2.58 -9.38
C ASP A 56 18.78 3.44 -8.18
N SER A 57 17.63 4.12 -8.32
CA SER A 57 17.02 4.97 -7.28
C SER A 57 15.86 4.30 -6.54
N THR A 58 15.56 3.02 -6.79
CA THR A 58 14.51 2.29 -6.10
C THR A 58 15.07 1.11 -5.30
N LEU A 59 14.46 0.82 -4.15
CA LEU A 59 14.89 -0.29 -3.28
C LEU A 59 14.65 -1.65 -3.93
N SER A 60 13.47 -1.82 -4.57
CA SER A 60 13.04 -3.06 -5.22
C SER A 60 12.08 -2.76 -6.35
N ALA A 61 11.51 -3.80 -6.97
CA ALA A 61 10.35 -3.65 -7.85
C ALA A 61 9.14 -3.12 -7.04
N GLY A 62 8.32 -2.27 -7.66
CA GLY A 62 7.17 -1.65 -7.01
C GLY A 62 6.10 -2.68 -6.61
N VAL A 63 5.55 -2.51 -5.41
CA VAL A 63 4.45 -3.28 -4.83
C VAL A 63 3.33 -2.35 -4.37
N TYR A 64 2.19 -2.88 -3.96
CA TYR A 64 1.03 -2.11 -3.46
C TYR A 64 0.61 -0.96 -4.38
N PRO A 65 0.28 -1.25 -5.65
CA PRO A 65 -0.04 -0.25 -6.66
C PRO A 65 -1.31 0.53 -6.35
N SER A 66 -1.27 1.82 -6.66
CA SER A 66 -2.45 2.69 -6.71
C SER A 66 -2.45 3.52 -7.98
N TRP A 67 -3.46 3.31 -8.83
CA TRP A 67 -3.64 4.07 -10.06
C TRP A 67 -4.15 5.47 -9.77
N HIS A 68 -3.56 6.46 -10.44
CA HIS A 68 -4.17 7.78 -10.53
C HIS A 68 -5.53 7.66 -11.25
N PRO A 69 -6.61 8.28 -10.74
CA PRO A 69 -7.96 8.01 -11.27
C PRO A 69 -8.15 8.33 -12.75
N THR A 70 -7.40 9.27 -13.31
CA THR A 70 -7.57 9.74 -14.70
C THR A 70 -6.28 9.78 -15.52
N LEU A 71 -5.12 9.99 -14.90
CA LEU A 71 -3.83 10.04 -15.62
C LEU A 71 -3.20 8.64 -15.71
N LYS A 72 -2.29 8.46 -16.66
CA LYS A 72 -1.52 7.22 -16.85
C LYS A 72 -0.34 7.16 -15.88
N LEU A 73 -0.64 7.29 -14.58
CA LEU A 73 0.30 7.30 -13.48
C LEU A 73 -0.08 6.22 -12.46
N ILE A 74 0.91 5.54 -11.91
CA ILE A 74 0.72 4.57 -10.84
C ILE A 74 1.70 4.87 -9.71
N ALA A 75 1.20 5.06 -8.50
CA ALA A 75 2.03 5.11 -7.30
C ALA A 75 2.26 3.69 -6.79
N TYR A 76 3.48 3.42 -6.33
CA TYR A 76 3.88 2.14 -5.74
C TYR A 76 4.65 2.38 -4.45
N SER A 77 4.67 1.37 -3.60
CA SER A 77 5.68 1.22 -2.57
C SER A 77 6.86 0.41 -3.12
N THR A 78 8.08 0.71 -2.70
CA THR A 78 9.29 -0.08 -3.00
C THR A 78 9.94 -0.43 -1.67
N ASN A 79 10.11 -1.73 -1.40
CA ASN A 79 10.37 -2.22 -0.05
C ASN A 79 11.53 -3.21 -0.03
N LEU A 80 12.31 -3.20 1.06
CA LEU A 80 13.17 -4.31 1.46
C LEU A 80 12.48 -5.04 2.61
N THR A 81 11.83 -6.15 2.27
CA THR A 81 10.92 -6.87 3.17
C THR A 81 11.54 -8.15 3.67
N GLY A 82 11.47 -8.36 4.98
CA GLY A 82 11.78 -9.62 5.67
C GLY A 82 10.53 -10.28 6.26
N GLN A 83 10.64 -11.56 6.61
CA GLN A 83 9.59 -12.31 7.29
C GLN A 83 10.17 -13.02 8.51
N ALA A 84 9.50 -12.91 9.63
CA ALA A 84 9.80 -13.66 10.85
C ALA A 84 8.65 -14.65 11.14
N PHE A 85 9.03 -15.85 11.60
CA PHE A 85 8.07 -16.88 11.97
C PHE A 85 8.12 -17.09 13.48
N HIS A 86 7.00 -16.91 14.15
CA HIS A 86 6.88 -17.13 15.59
C HIS A 86 6.56 -18.58 15.90
N THR A 87 7.38 -19.21 16.75
CA THR A 87 7.20 -20.60 17.18
C THR A 87 6.42 -20.77 18.46
N LYS A 88 6.25 -19.69 19.25
CA LYS A 88 5.66 -19.71 20.60
C LYS A 88 4.43 -18.81 20.76
N SER A 89 4.08 -18.03 19.75
CA SER A 89 2.96 -17.08 19.76
C SER A 89 1.82 -17.57 18.90
N SER A 90 0.60 -17.09 19.14
CA SER A 90 -0.57 -17.28 18.26
C SER A 90 -0.40 -16.52 16.94
N ALA A 91 0.32 -15.39 16.94
CA ALA A 91 0.79 -14.74 15.74
C ALA A 91 1.83 -15.64 15.05
N LYS A 92 1.56 -16.06 13.82
CA LYS A 92 2.43 -17.04 13.12
C LYS A 92 3.52 -16.39 12.30
N ILE A 93 3.24 -15.24 11.73
CA ILE A 93 4.11 -14.55 10.77
C ILE A 93 4.06 -13.05 11.07
N ASP A 94 5.24 -12.41 11.11
CA ASP A 94 5.38 -10.98 10.97
C ASP A 94 6.12 -10.65 9.67
N VAL A 95 5.63 -9.67 8.95
CA VAL A 95 6.27 -9.09 7.77
C VAL A 95 6.78 -7.72 8.14
N GLN A 96 8.08 -7.51 7.95
CA GLN A 96 8.77 -6.30 8.38
C GLN A 96 9.50 -5.71 7.19
N ASP A 97 9.35 -4.41 6.98
CA ASP A 97 10.16 -3.67 6.03
C ASP A 97 11.35 -3.06 6.76
N THR A 98 12.57 -3.35 6.29
CA THR A 98 13.78 -2.68 6.80
C THR A 98 13.99 -1.33 6.15
N LYS A 99 13.47 -1.13 4.94
CA LYS A 99 13.36 0.14 4.23
C LYS A 99 12.15 0.10 3.32
N SER A 100 11.49 1.23 3.17
CA SER A 100 10.43 1.38 2.18
C SER A 100 10.23 2.85 1.77
N ASP A 101 10.02 3.07 0.48
CA ASP A 101 9.82 4.38 -0.13
C ASP A 101 8.56 4.36 -1.03
N ILE A 102 8.05 5.53 -1.37
CA ILE A 102 6.96 5.70 -2.34
C ILE A 102 7.49 6.23 -3.66
N ILE A 103 7.16 5.54 -4.74
CA ILE A 103 7.56 5.90 -6.11
C ILE A 103 6.35 6.15 -7.00
N LEU A 104 6.54 6.95 -8.05
CA LEU A 104 5.59 7.19 -9.12
C LEU A 104 6.13 6.56 -10.41
N TYR A 105 5.30 5.80 -11.11
CA TYR A 105 5.58 5.35 -12.47
C TYR A 105 4.69 6.10 -13.46
N ASP A 106 5.32 6.78 -14.40
CA ASP A 106 4.67 7.41 -15.56
C ASP A 106 4.68 6.44 -16.74
N ILE A 107 3.50 5.95 -17.10
CA ILE A 107 3.34 4.94 -18.15
C ILE A 107 3.66 5.53 -19.52
N GLU A 108 3.32 6.80 -19.77
CA GLU A 108 3.52 7.47 -21.07
C GLU A 108 5.00 7.71 -21.35
N ASN A 109 5.74 8.17 -20.33
CA ASN A 109 7.16 8.47 -20.44
C ASN A 109 8.05 7.26 -20.12
N ASN A 110 7.48 6.20 -19.54
CA ASN A 110 8.20 5.03 -19.03
C ASN A 110 9.28 5.42 -18.00
N GLU A 111 8.92 6.30 -17.09
CA GLU A 111 9.81 6.87 -16.09
C GLU A 111 9.35 6.52 -14.67
N VAL A 112 10.34 6.30 -13.79
CA VAL A 112 10.14 6.11 -12.35
C VAL A 112 10.76 7.28 -11.62
N SER A 113 10.00 7.88 -10.69
CA SER A 113 10.48 8.96 -9.82
C SER A 113 10.09 8.70 -8.36
N ASN A 114 10.85 9.25 -7.42
CA ASN A 114 10.51 9.17 -6.00
C ASN A 114 9.45 10.22 -5.65
N ILE A 115 8.41 9.80 -4.90
CA ILE A 115 7.43 10.68 -4.28
C ILE A 115 7.88 11.03 -2.87
N SER A 116 8.34 10.03 -2.13
CA SER A 116 8.89 10.14 -0.79
C SER A 116 9.93 9.06 -0.60
N ALA A 117 11.10 9.43 -0.09
CA ALA A 117 12.24 8.55 0.17
C ALA A 117 13.06 9.16 1.31
N ILE A 118 12.61 8.96 2.55
CA ILE A 118 13.22 9.50 3.75
C ILE A 118 13.89 8.37 4.52
N ASP A 119 15.20 8.42 4.69
CA ASP A 119 16.01 7.32 5.28
C ASP A 119 15.55 6.85 6.67
N THR A 120 14.89 7.72 7.44
CA THR A 120 14.36 7.41 8.78
C THR A 120 12.86 7.10 8.79
N GLU A 121 12.26 6.98 7.62
CA GLU A 121 10.83 6.69 7.48
C GLU A 121 10.62 5.36 6.74
N LEU A 122 9.56 4.64 7.11
CA LEU A 122 9.09 3.46 6.42
C LEU A 122 7.78 3.81 5.73
N GLU A 123 7.85 4.17 4.44
CA GLU A 123 6.72 4.67 3.68
C GLU A 123 6.09 3.57 2.83
N VAL A 124 4.77 3.36 2.97
CA VAL A 124 4.08 2.21 2.36
C VAL A 124 2.61 2.52 2.05
N PHE A 125 1.99 1.70 1.20
CA PHE A 125 0.57 1.72 0.84
C PHE A 125 0.06 3.04 0.28
N PRO A 126 0.61 3.54 -0.84
CA PRO A 126 0.08 4.73 -1.48
C PRO A 126 -1.35 4.51 -1.96
N TRP A 127 -2.18 5.55 -1.87
CA TRP A 127 -3.56 5.53 -2.35
C TRP A 127 -3.99 6.88 -2.92
N TRP A 128 -4.31 6.92 -4.19
CA TRP A 128 -4.86 8.13 -4.82
C TRP A 128 -6.28 8.38 -4.35
N ALA A 129 -6.54 9.61 -3.97
CA ALA A 129 -7.91 10.09 -3.79
C ALA A 129 -8.65 10.17 -5.14
N PRO A 130 -9.99 10.05 -5.15
CA PRO A 130 -10.77 10.10 -6.38
C PRO A 130 -10.69 11.44 -7.12
N ASP A 131 -10.27 12.52 -6.46
CA ASP A 131 -10.03 13.83 -7.07
C ASP A 131 -8.77 13.87 -7.97
N GLY A 132 -7.87 12.89 -7.84
CA GLY A 132 -6.59 12.83 -8.54
C GLY A 132 -5.61 13.96 -8.16
N LYS A 133 -5.87 14.66 -7.06
CA LYS A 133 -5.05 15.78 -6.57
C LYS A 133 -4.44 15.53 -5.20
N THR A 134 -4.72 14.37 -4.63
CA THR A 134 -4.24 13.99 -3.30
C THR A 134 -3.79 12.54 -3.30
N LEU A 135 -2.58 12.31 -2.83
CA LEU A 135 -2.04 10.96 -2.57
C LEU A 135 -1.94 10.75 -1.06
N TYR A 136 -2.59 9.71 -0.57
CA TYR A 136 -2.47 9.23 0.81
C TYR A 136 -1.44 8.10 0.87
N PHE A 137 -0.75 7.95 1.99
CA PHE A 137 0.17 6.84 2.25
C PHE A 137 0.39 6.67 3.75
N CYS A 138 0.99 5.57 4.14
CA CYS A 138 1.41 5.34 5.51
C CYS A 138 2.90 5.58 5.64
N SER A 139 3.33 6.13 6.79
CA SER A 139 4.75 6.24 7.15
C SER A 139 4.94 6.01 8.64
N ALA A 140 6.04 5.35 9.00
CA ALA A 140 6.48 5.14 10.36
C ALA A 140 7.90 5.66 10.53
N PHE A 141 8.12 6.51 11.53
CA PHE A 141 9.49 6.88 11.91
C PHE A 141 10.19 5.69 12.56
N PHE A 142 11.33 5.29 12.00
CA PHE A 142 12.19 4.24 12.53
C PHE A 142 13.66 4.54 12.26
N GLU A 143 14.37 4.93 13.30
CA GLU A 143 15.81 5.21 13.23
C GLU A 143 16.60 4.02 13.76
N TYR A 144 17.48 3.49 12.91
CA TYR A 144 18.41 2.43 13.29
C TYR A 144 19.51 2.97 14.20
N LYS A 145 19.79 2.24 15.29
CA LYS A 145 20.92 2.51 16.18
C LYS A 145 22.22 1.96 15.60
N ASP A 146 22.11 0.85 14.88
CA ASP A 146 23.23 0.20 14.16
C ASP A 146 22.85 0.00 12.69
N THR A 147 23.41 0.84 11.81
CA THR A 147 23.17 0.78 10.36
C THR A 147 23.79 -0.45 9.68
N VAL A 148 24.68 -1.17 10.34
CA VAL A 148 25.31 -2.39 9.79
C VAL A 148 24.45 -3.62 10.08
N ALA A 149 23.76 -3.64 11.22
CA ALA A 149 22.94 -4.77 11.67
C ALA A 149 21.42 -4.46 11.57
N ASN A 150 21.01 -3.64 10.62
CA ASN A 150 19.64 -3.14 10.48
C ASN A 150 18.56 -4.24 10.40
N GLU A 151 18.84 -5.38 9.72
CA GLU A 151 17.88 -6.49 9.65
C GLU A 151 17.66 -7.13 11.02
N THR A 152 18.73 -7.34 11.80
CA THR A 152 18.64 -7.89 13.16
C THR A 152 17.94 -6.91 14.09
N GLU A 153 18.28 -5.63 14.03
CA GLU A 153 17.64 -4.60 14.84
C GLU A 153 16.14 -4.48 14.52
N MET A 154 15.74 -4.59 13.25
CA MET A 154 14.33 -4.60 12.88
C MET A 154 13.60 -5.81 13.50
N ILE A 155 14.20 -7.01 13.49
CA ILE A 155 13.62 -8.20 14.11
C ILE A 155 13.44 -8.01 15.63
N ASP A 156 14.38 -7.36 16.29
CA ASP A 156 14.33 -7.14 17.75
C ASP A 156 13.34 -6.02 18.14
N ARG A 157 13.12 -5.05 17.26
CA ARG A 157 12.34 -3.83 17.52
C ARG A 157 11.09 -3.68 16.64
N TYR A 158 10.64 -4.73 15.96
CA TYR A 158 9.52 -4.63 15.02
C TYR A 158 8.22 -4.09 15.64
N THR A 159 8.02 -4.30 16.93
CA THR A 159 6.87 -3.75 17.68
C THR A 159 6.94 -2.24 17.90
N ASP A 160 8.12 -1.61 17.68
CA ASP A 160 8.28 -0.16 17.77
C ASP A 160 7.75 0.54 16.49
N VAL A 161 7.56 -0.19 15.39
CA VAL A 161 7.12 0.36 14.12
C VAL A 161 5.64 0.73 14.19
N LYS A 162 5.35 2.05 14.15
CA LYS A 162 4.00 2.61 14.26
C LYS A 162 3.73 3.53 13.08
N HIS A 163 2.93 3.07 12.13
CA HIS A 163 2.58 3.87 10.97
C HIS A 163 1.46 4.86 11.29
N ASN A 164 1.65 6.07 10.81
CA ASN A 164 0.62 7.11 10.71
C ASN A 164 0.13 7.20 9.27
N ILE A 165 -1.01 7.86 9.05
CA ILE A 165 -1.49 8.15 7.71
C ILE A 165 -1.18 9.60 7.36
N TYR A 166 -0.53 9.78 6.23
CA TYR A 166 -0.16 11.08 5.67
C TYR A 166 -0.81 11.30 4.31
N ARG A 167 -0.73 12.53 3.82
CA ARG A 167 -1.10 12.88 2.45
C ARG A 167 -0.14 13.90 1.87
N LYS A 168 -0.08 13.93 0.54
CA LYS A 168 0.55 15.00 -0.25
C LYS A 168 -0.45 15.53 -1.27
N SER A 169 -0.49 16.84 -1.46
CA SER A 169 -1.15 17.41 -2.64
C SER A 169 -0.38 17.07 -3.90
N PHE A 170 -1.09 16.98 -5.02
CA PHE A 170 -0.51 16.69 -6.33
C PHE A 170 -1.01 17.70 -7.37
N ASP A 171 -0.09 18.26 -8.14
CA ASP A 171 -0.39 19.07 -9.32
C ASP A 171 -0.39 18.19 -10.57
N PRO A 172 -1.57 17.90 -11.17
CA PRO A 172 -1.66 17.04 -12.35
C PRO A 172 -1.01 17.63 -13.61
N GLN A 173 -0.83 18.96 -13.67
CA GLN A 173 -0.24 19.61 -14.86
C GLN A 173 1.28 19.48 -14.87
N ASN A 174 1.91 19.72 -13.71
CA ASN A 174 3.35 19.66 -13.56
C ASN A 174 3.86 18.32 -13.05
N LYS A 175 2.95 17.40 -12.66
CA LYS A 175 3.25 16.09 -12.05
C LYS A 175 4.14 16.22 -10.80
N THR A 176 3.88 17.23 -9.96
CA THR A 176 4.65 17.53 -8.74
C THR A 176 3.83 17.35 -7.48
N PHE A 177 4.51 16.98 -6.40
CA PHE A 177 3.91 16.80 -5.08
C PHE A 177 4.23 17.98 -4.17
N GLY A 178 3.28 18.33 -3.31
CA GLY A 178 3.44 19.29 -2.23
C GLY A 178 4.06 18.67 -0.98
N GLU A 179 4.02 19.43 0.11
CA GLU A 179 4.51 18.99 1.42
C GLU A 179 3.70 17.80 1.98
N THR A 180 4.32 17.05 2.88
CA THR A 180 3.69 15.95 3.61
C THR A 180 2.83 16.51 4.73
N GLU A 181 1.57 16.11 4.81
CA GLU A 181 0.63 16.49 5.86
C GLU A 181 0.16 15.26 6.63
N LEU A 182 0.19 15.32 7.97
CA LEU A 182 -0.37 14.27 8.84
C LEU A 182 -1.90 14.29 8.78
N VAL A 183 -2.51 13.12 8.55
CA VAL A 183 -3.96 12.95 8.50
C VAL A 183 -4.47 12.20 9.72
N PHE A 184 -3.81 11.12 10.11
CA PHE A 184 -4.17 10.33 11.27
C PHE A 184 -2.92 9.92 12.04
N ASP A 185 -2.85 10.31 13.30
CA ASP A 185 -1.74 10.02 14.22
C ASP A 185 -2.09 8.79 15.06
N ALA A 186 -1.72 7.60 14.60
CA ALA A 186 -1.89 6.35 15.33
C ALA A 186 -0.77 6.14 16.38
N ALA A 187 0.43 6.61 16.05
CA ALA A 187 1.61 6.43 16.89
C ALA A 187 1.48 7.09 18.27
N LYS A 188 0.73 8.19 18.39
CA LYS A 188 0.44 8.85 19.68
C LYS A 188 -0.26 7.92 20.68
N ASP A 189 -1.07 6.98 20.18
CA ASP A 189 -1.80 5.98 20.96
C ASP A 189 -1.07 4.62 21.00
N SER A 190 0.20 4.59 20.54
CA SER A 190 1.03 3.38 20.40
C SER A 190 0.44 2.34 19.43
N LEU A 191 -0.31 2.79 18.43
CA LEU A 191 -0.93 1.98 17.39
C LEU A 191 -0.30 2.25 16.01
N SER A 192 -0.65 1.41 15.05
CA SER A 192 -0.18 1.50 13.66
C SER A 192 -1.37 1.47 12.70
N ALA A 193 -1.50 2.49 11.82
CA ALA A 193 -2.56 2.63 10.86
C ALA A 193 -2.06 2.30 9.45
N THR A 194 -2.77 1.43 8.72
CA THR A 194 -2.32 0.96 7.40
C THR A 194 -3.45 0.84 6.39
N LEU A 195 -3.08 0.67 5.11
CA LEU A 195 -4.00 0.45 4.01
C LEU A 195 -5.07 1.56 3.86
N PRO A 196 -4.67 2.84 3.72
CA PRO A 196 -5.64 3.93 3.55
C PRO A 196 -6.46 3.74 2.28
N ARG A 197 -7.78 3.93 2.37
CA ARG A 197 -8.72 3.84 1.24
C ARG A 197 -9.73 4.96 1.32
N ILE A 198 -9.67 5.89 0.39
CA ILE A 198 -10.61 7.00 0.32
C ILE A 198 -11.89 6.54 -0.37
N SER A 199 -13.04 6.91 0.18
CA SER A 199 -14.34 6.64 -0.44
C SER A 199 -14.48 7.32 -1.81
N PRO A 200 -15.29 6.78 -2.74
CA PRO A 200 -15.45 7.34 -4.08
C PRO A 200 -15.94 8.80 -4.14
N ASP A 201 -16.61 9.26 -3.07
CA ASP A 201 -17.04 10.66 -2.93
C ASP A 201 -15.96 11.56 -2.27
N GLY A 202 -14.81 10.99 -1.90
CA GLY A 202 -13.70 11.71 -1.27
C GLY A 202 -13.91 12.09 0.20
N ARG A 203 -15.02 11.67 0.82
CA ARG A 203 -15.39 12.11 2.18
C ARG A 203 -14.79 11.27 3.28
N TYR A 204 -14.69 9.96 3.08
CA TYR A 204 -14.29 9.04 4.15
C TYR A 204 -12.95 8.40 3.86
N LEU A 205 -12.13 8.30 4.89
CA LEU A 205 -10.91 7.50 4.92
C LEU A 205 -11.18 6.22 5.71
N LEU A 206 -11.04 5.07 5.06
CA LEU A 206 -11.12 3.74 5.63
C LEU A 206 -9.69 3.20 5.79
N PHE A 207 -9.36 2.55 6.92
CA PHE A 207 -8.03 2.01 7.18
C PHE A 207 -8.07 0.90 8.23
N ALA A 208 -7.04 0.07 8.26
CA ALA A 208 -6.82 -0.89 9.33
C ALA A 208 -5.95 -0.28 10.43
N LEU A 209 -6.28 -0.55 11.69
CA LEU A 209 -5.55 -0.10 12.87
C LEU A 209 -5.23 -1.31 13.75
N GLY A 210 -3.96 -1.52 14.05
CA GLY A 210 -3.46 -2.60 14.90
C GLY A 210 -2.32 -2.12 15.79
N GLU A 211 -1.71 -3.05 16.54
CA GLU A 211 -0.68 -2.69 17.53
C GLU A 211 0.62 -2.22 16.89
N HIS A 212 1.07 -2.80 15.80
CA HIS A 212 2.38 -2.47 15.18
C HIS A 212 2.47 -2.88 13.72
N GLY A 213 3.53 -2.43 13.04
CA GLY A 213 3.90 -2.86 11.71
C GLY A 213 2.94 -2.36 10.61
N CYS A 214 3.07 -2.91 9.41
CA CYS A 214 2.27 -2.52 8.26
C CYS A 214 1.42 -3.66 7.67
N PHE A 215 1.71 -4.92 7.99
CA PHE A 215 1.09 -6.06 7.33
C PHE A 215 0.03 -6.72 8.21
N HIS A 216 -1.03 -5.97 8.51
CA HIS A 216 -2.07 -6.30 9.48
C HIS A 216 -2.89 -7.55 9.16
N ILE A 217 -2.79 -8.13 7.96
CA ILE A 217 -3.50 -9.36 7.61
C ILE A 217 -3.20 -10.56 8.55
N TRP A 218 -2.06 -10.51 9.23
CA TRP A 218 -1.63 -11.56 10.16
C TRP A 218 -1.83 -11.18 11.64
N HIS A 219 -2.36 -9.98 11.91
CA HIS A 219 -2.50 -9.44 13.25
C HIS A 219 -3.96 -9.50 13.69
N ALA A 220 -4.28 -10.41 14.62
CA ALA A 220 -5.65 -10.61 15.13
C ALA A 220 -6.22 -9.39 15.88
N ASP A 221 -5.36 -8.44 16.29
CA ASP A 221 -5.74 -7.17 16.89
C ASP A 221 -6.10 -6.08 15.87
N ALA A 222 -5.94 -6.36 14.56
CA ALA A 222 -6.19 -5.38 13.53
C ALA A 222 -7.68 -5.26 13.20
N ASP A 223 -8.19 -4.05 13.37
CA ASP A 223 -9.59 -3.67 13.16
C ASP A 223 -9.72 -2.61 12.06
N ILE A 224 -10.89 -2.53 11.44
CA ILE A 224 -11.23 -1.48 10.47
C ILE A 224 -11.83 -0.26 11.15
N TYR A 225 -11.25 0.88 10.83
CA TYR A 225 -11.69 2.21 11.28
C TYR A 225 -12.06 3.08 10.11
N ILE A 226 -12.91 4.07 10.37
CA ILE A 226 -13.32 5.08 9.39
C ILE A 226 -13.20 6.47 9.99
N THR A 227 -12.59 7.39 9.22
CA THR A 227 -12.53 8.83 9.54
C THR A 227 -13.38 9.61 8.55
N ASP A 228 -14.26 10.46 9.04
CA ASP A 228 -14.92 11.50 8.22
C ASP A 228 -13.95 12.67 8.03
N LEU A 229 -13.43 12.84 6.83
CA LEU A 229 -12.43 13.85 6.49
C LEU A 229 -12.95 15.29 6.56
N GLN A 230 -14.25 15.51 6.68
CA GLN A 230 -14.83 16.87 6.83
C GLN A 230 -14.71 17.38 8.28
N ASN A 231 -14.84 16.50 9.26
CA ASN A 231 -14.81 16.87 10.68
C ASN A 231 -13.71 16.16 11.48
N MET A 232 -12.93 15.30 10.81
CA MET A 232 -11.82 14.51 11.39
C MET A 232 -12.25 13.59 12.53
N GLN A 233 -13.51 13.16 12.56
CA GLN A 233 -14.01 12.20 13.54
C GLN A 233 -13.72 10.76 13.07
N THR A 234 -13.03 10.01 13.91
CA THR A 234 -12.67 8.60 13.69
C THR A 234 -13.51 7.70 14.59
N ARG A 235 -13.95 6.56 14.05
CA ARG A 235 -14.63 5.51 14.81
C ARG A 235 -14.28 4.12 14.28
N LYS A 236 -14.32 3.15 15.16
CA LYS A 236 -14.26 1.72 14.82
C LYS A 236 -15.55 1.29 14.11
N LEU A 237 -15.46 0.39 13.14
CA LEU A 237 -16.63 -0.18 12.46
C LEU A 237 -17.06 -1.49 13.15
N GLU A 238 -17.75 -1.38 14.28
CA GLU A 238 -18.07 -2.50 15.19
C GLU A 238 -18.76 -3.69 14.49
N ASN A 239 -19.56 -3.42 13.47
CA ASN A 239 -20.36 -4.47 12.81
C ASN A 239 -19.55 -5.35 11.83
N ILE A 240 -18.32 -5.00 11.51
CA ILE A 240 -17.47 -5.74 10.56
C ILE A 240 -16.17 -6.23 11.19
N ASN A 241 -15.86 -5.81 12.40
CA ASN A 241 -14.70 -6.26 13.15
C ASN A 241 -15.06 -7.47 14.03
N SER A 242 -14.13 -8.37 14.21
CA SER A 242 -14.25 -9.61 14.97
C SER A 242 -13.09 -9.78 15.96
N ASP A 243 -12.80 -11.00 16.37
CA ASP A 243 -11.62 -11.40 17.12
C ASP A 243 -10.49 -11.94 16.22
N GLN A 244 -10.62 -11.73 14.91
CA GLN A 244 -9.63 -12.07 13.89
C GLN A 244 -9.10 -10.78 13.23
N ALA A 245 -8.11 -10.94 12.34
CA ALA A 245 -7.56 -9.82 11.59
C ALA A 245 -8.53 -9.31 10.52
N GLU A 246 -8.94 -8.06 10.57
CA GLU A 246 -9.65 -7.40 9.47
C GLU A 246 -8.70 -6.50 8.68
N SER A 247 -8.58 -6.79 7.38
CA SER A 247 -7.63 -6.10 6.52
C SER A 247 -8.07 -6.11 5.05
N TYR A 248 -7.23 -5.60 4.16
CA TYR A 248 -7.44 -5.55 2.70
C TYR A 248 -8.85 -5.09 2.29
N HIS A 249 -9.35 -4.09 3.00
CA HIS A 249 -10.65 -3.50 2.74
C HIS A 249 -10.66 -2.68 1.43
N SER A 250 -11.83 -2.59 0.82
CA SER A 250 -12.06 -1.86 -0.42
C SER A 250 -13.47 -1.28 -0.48
N TRP A 251 -13.60 -0.13 -1.15
CA TRP A 251 -14.88 0.46 -1.47
C TRP A 251 -15.44 -0.10 -2.78
N SER A 252 -16.74 -0.27 -2.85
CA SER A 252 -17.43 -0.38 -4.15
C SER A 252 -17.40 0.96 -4.90
N SER A 253 -17.46 0.93 -6.22
CA SER A 253 -17.40 2.14 -7.06
C SER A 253 -18.48 3.20 -6.76
N ASN A 254 -19.62 2.79 -6.21
CA ASN A 254 -20.71 3.69 -5.82
C ASN A 254 -20.66 4.10 -4.33
N GLY A 255 -19.63 3.70 -3.58
CA GLY A 255 -19.45 4.04 -2.17
C GLY A 255 -20.46 3.42 -1.19
N ARG A 256 -21.32 2.49 -1.66
CA ARG A 256 -22.39 1.90 -0.82
C ARG A 256 -21.97 0.66 -0.05
N TRP A 257 -20.90 0.00 -0.49
CA TRP A 257 -20.43 -1.25 0.07
C TRP A 257 -18.95 -1.17 0.40
N ILE A 258 -18.60 -1.85 1.46
CA ILE A 258 -17.21 -2.11 1.85
C ILE A 258 -17.03 -3.63 1.82
N ILE A 259 -15.92 -4.10 1.24
CA ILE A 259 -15.47 -5.49 1.28
C ILE A 259 -14.26 -5.54 2.19
N VAL A 260 -14.20 -6.51 3.06
CA VAL A 260 -13.12 -6.72 4.04
C VAL A 260 -12.68 -8.18 3.97
N SER A 261 -11.39 -8.44 4.10
CA SER A 261 -10.83 -9.77 4.40
C SER A 261 -10.78 -9.96 5.90
N SER A 262 -11.25 -11.10 6.35
CA SER A 262 -11.19 -11.57 7.74
C SER A 262 -10.73 -13.01 7.78
#